data_f133a7decc1bcbecef5ecd85dff40806
#
_entry.id   f133a7decc1bcbecef5ecd85dff40806
#
_cell.length_a   1.000
_cell.length_b   1.000
_cell.length_c   1.000
_cell.angle_alpha   90.00
_cell.angle_beta   90.00
_cell.angle_gamma   90.00
#
_symmetry.space_group_name_H-M   'P 1'
#
loop_
_entity.id
_entity.type
_entity.pdbx_description
1 polymer ?
#
loop_
_entity_poly.entity_id
_entity_poly.type
_entity_poly.pdbx_seq_one_letter_code
_entity_poly.pdbx_strand_id
1 'polypeptide(L)'
;MPYGCAGSRNLSQASRIGFEKAIDWWQKSMQTSKHKTYFIVAGYTDDAGEELSARREIINKAAVDPELLNNLIEISARNEEALALKISRVRQLLPIETMTVFVEARNAVSVKAIFKRKFGKTLQIRKFKARFEFNHQWITTSTSFAWFSRNWLLRVWFALKKRMGRRLRKKVRFLFRSY
;
A
#
# COMPACT_ATOMS: atom_id res chain seq x y z
N MET A 1 3.31 -0.34 -2.44
CA MET A 1 3.57 -1.78 -2.53
C MET A 1 4.25 -2.05 -3.84
N PRO A 2 5.48 -2.53 -3.87
CA PRO A 2 6.29 -2.56 -5.07
C PRO A 2 5.93 -3.67 -6.07
N TYR A 3 4.74 -4.25 -5.98
CA TYR A 3 4.32 -5.41 -6.78
C TYR A 3 2.99 -5.21 -7.47
N GLY A 4 2.63 -3.96 -7.77
CA GLY A 4 1.34 -3.63 -8.33
C GLY A 4 1.08 -4.34 -9.65
N CYS A 5 1.80 -3.97 -10.66
CA CYS A 5 1.67 -4.58 -11.99
C CYS A 5 3.01 -5.15 -12.43
N ALA A 6 3.01 -6.38 -12.87
CA ALA A 6 4.16 -7.00 -13.52
C ALA A 6 4.24 -6.55 -15.00
N GLY A 7 4.22 -5.24 -15.28
CA GLY A 7 4.28 -4.70 -16.64
C GLY A 7 3.10 -5.08 -17.54
N SER A 8 2.02 -5.59 -16.97
CA SER A 8 0.79 -5.97 -17.66
C SER A 8 -0.42 -5.51 -16.86
N ARG A 9 -1.59 -5.51 -17.48
CA ARG A 9 -2.89 -5.19 -16.84
C ARG A 9 -3.24 -6.11 -15.65
N ASN A 10 -2.38 -7.09 -15.32
CA ASN A 10 -2.62 -8.05 -14.25
C ASN A 10 -1.86 -7.67 -12.98
N LEU A 11 -2.55 -7.69 -11.86
CA LEU A 11 -1.93 -7.57 -10.54
C LEU A 11 -1.00 -8.76 -10.28
N SER A 12 0.13 -8.54 -9.62
CA SER A 12 0.94 -9.63 -9.09
C SER A 12 0.11 -10.50 -8.14
N GLN A 13 0.47 -11.76 -8.02
CA GLN A 13 -0.23 -12.70 -7.11
C GLN A 13 -0.28 -12.15 -5.68
N ALA A 14 0.81 -11.56 -5.20
CA ALA A 14 0.86 -10.94 -3.87
C ALA A 14 -0.14 -9.78 -3.73
N SER A 15 -0.24 -8.91 -4.74
CA SER A 15 -1.21 -7.80 -4.76
C SER A 15 -2.65 -8.34 -4.79
N ARG A 16 -2.91 -9.34 -5.62
CA ARG A 16 -4.24 -9.96 -5.74
C ARG A 16 -4.69 -10.58 -4.42
N ILE A 17 -3.88 -11.48 -3.84
CA ILE A 17 -4.20 -12.13 -2.56
C ILE A 17 -4.43 -11.12 -1.45
N GLY A 18 -3.58 -10.09 -1.37
CA GLY A 18 -3.70 -9.05 -0.35
C GLY A 18 -4.98 -8.24 -0.52
N PHE A 19 -5.37 -7.97 -1.76
CA PHE A 19 -6.55 -7.21 -2.07
C PHE A 19 -7.84 -8.01 -1.81
N GLU A 20 -7.89 -9.28 -2.23
CA GLU A 20 -9.00 -10.19 -1.95
C GLU A 20 -9.23 -10.37 -0.44
N LYS A 21 -8.16 -10.57 0.34
CA LYS A 21 -8.25 -10.63 1.82
C LYS A 21 -8.74 -9.32 2.43
N ALA A 22 -8.40 -8.19 1.85
CA ALA A 22 -8.85 -6.89 2.34
C ALA A 22 -10.34 -6.69 2.06
N ILE A 23 -10.83 -7.11 0.88
CA ILE A 23 -12.28 -7.08 0.54
C ILE A 23 -13.06 -7.97 1.50
N ASP A 24 -12.65 -9.23 1.66
CA ASP A 24 -13.32 -10.19 2.54
C ASP A 24 -13.39 -9.67 3.99
N TRP A 25 -12.30 -9.10 4.48
CA TRP A 25 -12.29 -8.50 5.81
C TRP A 25 -13.22 -7.27 5.89
N TRP A 26 -13.23 -6.44 4.87
CA TRP A 26 -14.08 -5.25 4.82
C TRP A 26 -15.57 -5.62 4.83
N GLN A 27 -16.01 -6.54 3.98
CA GLN A 27 -17.38 -7.03 3.95
C GLN A 27 -17.82 -7.59 5.32
N LYS A 28 -16.98 -8.45 5.94
CA LYS A 28 -17.24 -8.98 7.29
C LYS A 28 -17.31 -7.89 8.35
N SER A 29 -16.43 -6.89 8.26
CA SER A 29 -16.41 -5.78 9.20
C SER A 29 -17.66 -4.92 9.10
N MET A 30 -18.20 -4.73 7.90
CA MET A 30 -19.45 -3.98 7.71
C MET A 30 -20.67 -4.71 8.27
N GLN A 31 -20.70 -6.04 8.18
CA GLN A 31 -21.79 -6.85 8.73
C GLN A 31 -21.77 -6.87 10.27
N THR A 32 -20.61 -6.76 10.88
CA THR A 32 -20.45 -6.90 12.34
C THR A 32 -20.30 -5.59 13.08
N SER A 33 -19.87 -4.53 12.41
CA SER A 33 -19.58 -3.24 13.03
C SER A 33 -20.77 -2.29 12.91
N LYS A 34 -21.09 -1.60 14.02
CA LYS A 34 -22.02 -0.46 14.01
C LYS A 34 -21.39 0.81 13.39
N HIS A 35 -20.09 0.81 13.14
CA HIS A 35 -19.37 1.96 12.61
C HIS A 35 -19.17 1.84 11.10
N LYS A 36 -19.29 2.96 10.41
CA LYS A 36 -19.02 3.05 8.97
C LYS A 36 -17.55 2.74 8.68
N THR A 37 -17.29 1.77 7.79
CA THR A 37 -15.95 1.37 7.39
C THR A 37 -15.72 1.75 5.93
N TYR A 38 -14.70 2.55 5.67
CA TYR A 38 -14.29 2.95 4.34
C TYR A 38 -13.24 1.98 3.78
N PHE A 39 -13.34 1.65 2.50
CA PHE A 39 -12.36 0.83 1.79
C PHE A 39 -11.52 1.71 0.87
N ILE A 40 -10.21 1.78 1.13
CA ILE A 40 -9.30 2.59 0.33
C ILE A 40 -8.59 1.71 -0.69
N VAL A 41 -8.86 1.93 -1.96
CA VAL A 41 -8.19 1.31 -3.09
C VAL A 41 -7.05 2.21 -3.54
N ALA A 42 -5.83 1.74 -3.38
CA ALA A 42 -4.64 2.49 -3.76
C ALA A 42 -4.08 2.00 -5.09
N GLY A 43 -3.63 2.90 -5.95
CA GLY A 43 -2.88 2.60 -7.17
C GLY A 43 -1.67 3.52 -7.31
N TYR A 44 -0.63 3.10 -8.06
CA TYR A 44 0.55 3.93 -8.30
C TYR A 44 0.40 4.74 -9.59
N THR A 45 0.99 5.95 -9.61
CA THR A 45 0.69 6.98 -10.63
C THR A 45 1.24 6.63 -12.01
N ASP A 46 2.34 5.89 -12.10
CA ASP A 46 2.98 5.59 -13.39
C ASP A 46 2.18 4.54 -14.18
N ASP A 47 1.46 3.65 -13.44
CA ASP A 47 0.57 2.64 -14.00
C ASP A 47 -0.79 2.68 -13.25
N ALA A 48 -1.14 3.82 -12.66
CA ALA A 48 -2.26 3.94 -11.73
C ALA A 48 -3.61 3.58 -12.35
N GLY A 49 -3.81 3.93 -13.61
CA GLY A 49 -5.04 3.59 -14.32
C GLY A 49 -5.21 2.10 -14.49
N GLU A 50 -4.17 1.39 -14.86
CA GLU A 50 -4.21 -0.07 -15.04
C GLU A 50 -4.36 -0.80 -13.70
N GLU A 51 -3.61 -0.39 -12.68
CA GLU A 51 -3.68 -1.00 -11.36
C GLU A 51 -5.04 -0.78 -10.69
N LEU A 52 -5.58 0.42 -10.75
CA LEU A 52 -6.91 0.73 -10.23
C LEU A 52 -7.99 -0.01 -11.01
N SER A 53 -7.90 -0.09 -12.34
CA SER A 53 -8.84 -0.83 -13.18
C SER A 53 -8.84 -2.32 -12.84
N ALA A 54 -7.66 -2.94 -12.66
CA ALA A 54 -7.54 -4.33 -12.28
C ALA A 54 -8.13 -4.60 -10.87
N ARG A 55 -8.00 -3.64 -9.95
CA ARG A 55 -8.60 -3.74 -8.61
C ARG A 55 -10.12 -3.58 -8.63
N ARG A 56 -10.65 -2.67 -9.45
CA ARG A 56 -12.10 -2.55 -9.69
C ARG A 56 -12.69 -3.85 -10.23
N GLU A 57 -12.00 -4.49 -11.18
CA GLU A 57 -12.43 -5.77 -11.72
C GLU A 57 -12.54 -6.85 -10.63
N ILE A 58 -11.61 -6.88 -9.69
CA ILE A 58 -11.70 -7.81 -8.54
C ILE A 58 -12.88 -7.47 -7.65
N ILE A 59 -13.15 -6.19 -7.37
CA ILE A 59 -14.31 -5.77 -6.58
C ILE A 59 -15.60 -6.21 -7.27
N ASN A 60 -15.72 -5.98 -8.57
CA ASN A 60 -16.91 -6.38 -9.34
C ASN A 60 -17.10 -7.90 -9.32
N LYS A 61 -16.02 -8.69 -9.45
CA LYS A 61 -16.09 -10.16 -9.37
C LYS A 61 -16.39 -10.70 -7.97
N ALA A 62 -16.04 -9.94 -6.94
CA ALA A 62 -16.32 -10.32 -5.55
C ALA A 62 -17.79 -10.11 -5.15
N ALA A 63 -18.65 -9.69 -6.08
CA ALA A 63 -20.06 -9.40 -5.82
C ALA A 63 -20.28 -8.55 -4.54
N VAL A 64 -19.46 -7.50 -4.40
CA VAL A 64 -19.57 -6.57 -3.28
C VAL A 64 -20.92 -5.88 -3.33
N ASP A 65 -21.59 -5.83 -2.17
CA ASP A 65 -22.87 -5.15 -2.03
C ASP A 65 -22.79 -3.71 -2.58
N PRO A 66 -23.70 -3.30 -3.48
CA PRO A 66 -23.72 -1.96 -4.05
C PRO A 66 -23.70 -0.84 -2.99
N GLU A 67 -24.32 -1.04 -1.84
CA GLU A 67 -24.28 -0.06 -0.75
C GLU A 67 -22.88 0.14 -0.17
N LEU A 68 -22.06 -0.90 -0.19
CA LEU A 68 -20.68 -0.82 0.26
C LEU A 68 -19.81 0.01 -0.70
N LEU A 69 -20.14 0.03 -1.99
CA LEU A 69 -19.40 0.80 -2.99
C LEU A 69 -19.43 2.31 -2.71
N ASN A 70 -20.46 2.80 -2.03
CA ASN A 70 -20.55 4.19 -1.58
C ASN A 70 -19.46 4.56 -0.55
N ASN A 71 -18.82 3.55 0.07
CA ASN A 71 -17.75 3.73 1.04
C ASN A 71 -16.36 3.44 0.45
N LEU A 72 -16.28 3.29 -0.86
CA LEU A 72 -15.04 3.04 -1.59
C LEU A 72 -14.36 4.36 -1.93
N ILE A 73 -13.06 4.46 -1.64
CA ILE A 73 -12.25 5.64 -1.92
C ILE A 73 -11.05 5.22 -2.74
N GLU A 74 -10.89 5.76 -3.92
CA GLU A 74 -9.75 5.50 -4.78
C GLU A 74 -8.67 6.56 -4.62
N ILE A 75 -7.43 6.12 -4.44
CA ILE A 75 -6.29 7.02 -4.26
C ILE A 75 -5.14 6.56 -5.13
N SER A 76 -4.70 7.40 -6.07
CA SER A 76 -3.44 7.18 -6.77
C SER A 76 -2.28 7.93 -6.10
N ALA A 77 -1.11 7.33 -6.08
CA ALA A 77 0.08 7.91 -5.48
C ALA A 77 1.36 7.40 -6.15
N ARG A 78 2.44 8.18 -6.11
CA ARG A 78 3.73 7.77 -6.69
C ARG A 78 4.45 6.71 -5.86
N ASN A 79 4.21 6.67 -4.57
CA ASN A 79 4.85 5.73 -3.64
C ASN A 79 4.09 5.68 -2.32
N GLU A 80 4.51 4.79 -1.41
CA GLU A 80 3.86 4.56 -0.12
C GLU A 80 3.86 5.80 0.79
N GLU A 81 4.87 6.66 0.75
CA GLU A 81 4.90 7.90 1.56
C GLU A 81 3.84 8.89 1.06
N ALA A 82 3.73 9.07 -0.26
CA ALA A 82 2.71 9.92 -0.87
C ALA A 82 1.31 9.36 -0.60
N LEU A 83 1.14 8.04 -0.68
CA LEU A 83 -0.10 7.35 -0.35
C LEU A 83 -0.50 7.62 1.10
N ALA A 84 0.41 7.37 2.06
CA ALA A 84 0.14 7.61 3.47
C ALA A 84 -0.21 9.08 3.76
N LEU A 85 0.40 10.04 3.03
CA LEU A 85 0.07 11.45 3.14
C LEU A 85 -1.34 11.73 2.60
N LYS A 86 -1.68 11.22 1.42
CA LYS A 86 -3.02 11.41 0.84
C LYS A 86 -4.11 10.81 1.74
N ILE A 87 -3.92 9.60 2.24
CA ILE A 87 -4.86 8.96 3.18
C ILE A 87 -4.97 9.77 4.48
N SER A 88 -3.87 10.35 4.98
CA SER A 88 -3.94 11.17 6.19
C SER A 88 -4.77 12.44 5.99
N ARG A 89 -4.83 12.99 4.77
CA ARG A 89 -5.71 14.11 4.42
C ARG A 89 -7.18 13.66 4.34
N VAL A 90 -7.44 12.52 3.71
CA VAL A 90 -8.79 11.93 3.69
C VAL A 90 -9.32 11.71 5.11
N ARG A 91 -8.45 11.22 6.01
CA ARG A 91 -8.81 11.05 7.43
C ARG A 91 -9.22 12.35 8.13
N GLN A 92 -8.72 13.49 7.72
CA GLN A 92 -9.12 14.78 8.29
C GLN A 92 -10.55 15.18 7.87
N LEU A 93 -11.02 14.65 6.74
CA LEU A 93 -12.35 14.92 6.19
C LEU A 93 -13.41 13.91 6.63
N LEU A 94 -12.98 12.75 7.08
CA LEU A 94 -13.85 11.64 7.45
C LEU A 94 -13.59 11.20 8.91
N PRO A 95 -14.63 10.78 9.66
CA PRO A 95 -14.49 10.33 11.03
C PRO A 95 -13.85 8.94 11.12
N ILE A 96 -12.57 8.85 10.74
CA ILE A 96 -11.82 7.59 10.73
C ILE A 96 -11.01 7.48 12.03
N GLU A 97 -11.40 6.59 12.93
CA GLU A 97 -10.72 6.32 14.19
C GLU A 97 -9.53 5.38 14.01
N THR A 98 -9.74 4.29 13.29
CA THR A 98 -8.71 3.25 13.09
C THR A 98 -8.42 3.06 11.61
N MET A 99 -7.19 2.65 11.31
CA MET A 99 -6.77 2.32 9.96
C MET A 99 -6.14 0.94 9.94
N THR A 100 -6.73 0.03 9.15
CA THR A 100 -6.18 -1.30 8.91
C THR A 100 -5.49 -1.34 7.55
N VAL A 101 -4.24 -1.79 7.53
CA VAL A 101 -3.46 -1.96 6.30
C VAL A 101 -3.12 -3.43 6.09
N PHE A 102 -3.52 -3.97 4.95
CA PHE A 102 -3.14 -5.31 4.52
C PHE A 102 -1.79 -5.25 3.81
N VAL A 103 -0.85 -6.04 4.26
CA VAL A 103 0.52 -6.01 3.74
C VAL A 103 1.14 -7.41 3.70
N GLU A 104 1.83 -7.69 2.61
CA GLU A 104 2.63 -8.90 2.50
C GLU A 104 3.72 -8.91 3.59
N ALA A 105 3.91 -10.06 4.24
CA ALA A 105 4.71 -10.18 5.47
C ALA A 105 6.12 -9.62 5.36
N ARG A 106 6.77 -9.79 4.20
CA ARG A 106 8.13 -9.29 3.93
C ARG A 106 8.21 -7.75 3.88
N ASN A 107 7.12 -7.09 3.45
CA ASN A 107 7.03 -5.63 3.35
C ASN A 107 6.51 -4.96 4.64
N ALA A 108 6.02 -5.74 5.59
CA ALA A 108 5.31 -5.23 6.75
C ALA A 108 6.13 -4.22 7.58
N VAL A 109 7.44 -4.42 7.69
CA VAL A 109 8.31 -3.52 8.47
C VAL A 109 8.40 -2.15 7.82
N SER A 110 8.61 -2.09 6.51
CA SER A 110 8.74 -0.83 5.75
C SER A 110 7.40 -0.08 5.73
N VAL A 111 6.32 -0.76 5.39
CA VAL A 111 4.97 -0.17 5.37
C VAL A 111 4.58 0.34 6.76
N LYS A 112 4.80 -0.46 7.81
CA LYS A 112 4.54 -0.02 9.19
C LYS A 112 5.32 1.24 9.55
N ALA A 113 6.61 1.33 9.16
CA ALA A 113 7.42 2.50 9.46
C ALA A 113 6.89 3.78 8.78
N ILE A 114 6.39 3.67 7.55
CA ILE A 114 5.82 4.78 6.77
C ILE A 114 4.48 5.21 7.38
N PHE A 115 3.55 4.29 7.52
CA PHE A 115 2.19 4.58 7.97
C PHE A 115 2.13 4.98 9.43
N LYS A 116 2.94 4.36 10.32
CA LYS A 116 2.98 4.71 11.74
C LYS A 116 3.30 6.18 11.99
N ARG A 117 4.08 6.82 11.10
CA ARG A 117 4.38 8.26 11.21
C ARG A 117 3.13 9.15 11.06
N LYS A 118 2.12 8.69 10.31
CA LYS A 118 0.91 9.45 10.01
C LYS A 118 -0.26 9.05 10.91
N PHE A 119 -0.35 7.78 11.26
CA PHE A 119 -1.52 7.20 11.93
C PHE A 119 -1.24 6.82 13.39
N GLY A 120 0.03 6.76 13.82
CA GLY A 120 0.39 6.51 15.21
C GLY A 120 -0.17 5.20 15.76
N LYS A 121 -0.87 5.29 16.89
CA LYS A 121 -1.49 4.14 17.59
C LYS A 121 -2.73 3.61 16.89
N THR A 122 -3.36 4.39 16.03
CA THR A 122 -4.59 3.99 15.31
C THR A 122 -4.32 3.05 14.13
N LEU A 123 -3.05 2.79 13.80
CA LEU A 123 -2.65 1.92 12.72
C LEU A 123 -2.63 0.45 13.16
N GLN A 124 -3.41 -0.36 12.46
CA GLN A 124 -3.38 -1.82 12.54
C GLN A 124 -2.73 -2.39 11.28
N ILE A 125 -1.82 -3.35 11.44
CA ILE A 125 -1.17 -4.04 10.33
C ILE A 125 -1.62 -5.50 10.30
N ARG A 126 -2.31 -5.89 9.24
CA ARG A 126 -2.67 -7.29 8.95
C ARG A 126 -1.71 -7.87 7.92
N LYS A 127 -0.95 -8.87 8.34
CA LYS A 127 0.07 -9.50 7.50
C LYS A 127 -0.54 -10.71 6.79
N PHE A 128 -0.15 -10.91 5.54
CA PHE A 128 -0.42 -12.14 4.80
C PHE A 128 0.86 -12.65 4.14
N LYS A 129 0.88 -13.92 3.77
CA LYS A 129 1.98 -14.52 3.01
C LYS A 129 1.52 -14.75 1.58
N ALA A 130 2.39 -14.48 0.62
CA ALA A 130 2.20 -14.80 -0.78
C ALA A 130 3.51 -15.36 -1.37
N ARG A 131 3.40 -16.12 -2.47
CA ARG A 131 4.56 -16.56 -3.23
C ARG A 131 5.32 -15.33 -3.73
N PHE A 132 6.64 -15.41 -3.73
CA PHE A 132 7.46 -14.36 -4.29
C PHE A 132 7.44 -14.47 -5.82
N GLU A 133 7.07 -13.39 -6.48
CA GLU A 133 7.16 -13.25 -7.93
C GLU A 133 8.28 -12.28 -8.25
N PHE A 134 9.21 -12.71 -9.08
CA PHE A 134 10.27 -11.84 -9.58
C PHE A 134 9.72 -11.02 -10.74
N ASN A 135 9.98 -9.72 -10.71
CA ASN A 135 9.73 -8.85 -11.83
C ASN A 135 11.06 -8.51 -12.51
N HIS A 136 11.35 -9.16 -13.63
CA HIS A 136 12.59 -8.98 -14.38
C HIS A 136 12.72 -7.61 -15.05
N GLN A 137 11.64 -6.86 -15.17
CA GLN A 137 11.67 -5.50 -15.73
C GLN A 137 12.34 -4.49 -14.77
N TRP A 138 12.40 -4.81 -13.47
CA TRP A 138 12.98 -3.93 -12.46
C TRP A 138 14.21 -4.58 -11.83
N ILE A 139 15.36 -3.98 -12.04
CA ILE A 139 16.64 -4.47 -11.46
C ILE A 139 16.51 -4.76 -9.95
N THR A 140 15.76 -3.91 -9.22
CA THR A 140 15.57 -4.02 -7.77
C THR A 140 14.65 -5.16 -7.33
N THR A 141 13.97 -5.81 -8.26
CA THR A 141 13.06 -6.94 -8.00
C THR A 141 13.33 -8.13 -8.90
N SER A 142 14.38 -8.09 -9.70
CA SER A 142 14.75 -9.15 -10.64
C SER A 142 15.18 -10.43 -9.95
N THR A 143 15.75 -10.34 -8.75
CA THR A 143 16.18 -11.47 -7.94
C THR A 143 15.80 -11.29 -6.47
N SER A 144 15.77 -12.39 -5.73
CA SER A 144 15.55 -12.38 -4.28
C SER A 144 16.58 -11.50 -3.55
N PHE A 145 17.84 -11.59 -3.96
CA PHE A 145 18.93 -10.82 -3.39
C PHE A 145 18.76 -9.30 -3.64
N ALA A 146 18.44 -8.91 -4.87
CA ALA A 146 18.20 -7.51 -5.22
C ALA A 146 17.04 -6.93 -4.40
N TRP A 147 15.97 -7.72 -4.24
CA TRP A 147 14.82 -7.33 -3.43
C TRP A 147 15.16 -7.15 -1.95
N PHE A 148 15.91 -8.10 -1.35
CA PHE A 148 16.33 -8.01 0.05
C PHE A 148 17.29 -6.82 0.27
N SER A 149 18.26 -6.62 -0.61
CA SER A 149 19.21 -5.50 -0.56
C SER A 149 18.48 -4.15 -0.62
N ARG A 150 17.56 -4.00 -1.55
CA ARG A 150 16.71 -2.81 -1.64
C ARG A 150 15.93 -2.55 -0.34
N ASN A 151 15.26 -3.58 0.20
CA ASN A 151 14.48 -3.41 1.41
C ASN A 151 15.35 -3.10 2.64
N TRP A 152 16.55 -3.65 2.71
CA TRP A 152 17.53 -3.31 3.74
C TRP A 152 17.95 -1.84 3.63
N LEU A 153 18.33 -1.38 2.44
CA LEU A 153 18.67 0.02 2.18
C LEU A 153 17.52 0.97 2.55
N LEU A 154 16.30 0.62 2.22
CA LEU A 154 15.12 1.41 2.59
C LEU A 154 14.95 1.49 4.12
N ARG A 155 15.18 0.41 4.85
CA ARG A 155 15.14 0.42 6.33
C ARG A 155 16.18 1.37 6.91
N VAL A 156 17.41 1.28 6.43
CA VAL A 156 18.51 2.19 6.81
C VAL A 156 18.15 3.62 6.47
N TRP A 157 17.65 3.87 5.27
CA TRP A 157 17.18 5.18 4.83
C TRP A 157 16.11 5.76 5.76
N PHE A 158 15.07 5.00 6.07
CA PHE A 158 14.01 5.46 6.97
C PHE A 158 14.50 5.70 8.41
N ALA A 159 15.47 4.93 8.88
CA ALA A 159 16.09 5.16 10.18
C ALA A 159 16.91 6.45 10.19
N LEU A 160 17.71 6.69 9.15
CA LEU A 160 18.54 7.88 9.01
C LEU A 160 17.73 9.14 8.73
N LYS A 161 16.68 9.05 7.93
CA LYS A 161 15.82 10.19 7.54
C LYS A 161 15.28 10.97 8.74
N LYS A 162 15.09 10.33 9.88
CA LYS A 162 14.68 11.01 11.12
C LYS A 162 15.78 11.91 11.70
N ARG A 163 17.05 11.51 11.53
CA ARG A 163 18.22 12.19 12.12
C ARG A 163 18.82 13.22 11.18
N MET A 164 18.47 13.16 9.90
CA MET A 164 19.03 14.04 8.88
C MET A 164 18.32 15.39 8.80
N GLY A 165 19.08 16.47 8.79
CA GLY A 165 18.58 17.82 8.52
C GLY A 165 17.96 17.96 7.13
N ARG A 166 17.08 18.98 6.92
CA ARG A 166 16.36 19.18 5.64
C ARG A 166 17.28 19.28 4.42
N ARG A 167 18.46 19.92 4.55
CA ARG A 167 19.43 20.11 3.45
C ARG A 167 20.02 18.77 2.99
N LEU A 168 20.45 17.94 3.94
CA LEU A 168 21.04 16.64 3.63
C LEU A 168 20.01 15.68 3.04
N ARG A 169 18.75 15.73 3.52
CA ARG A 169 17.64 14.97 2.94
C ARG A 169 17.40 15.29 1.46
N LYS A 170 17.52 16.55 1.04
CA LYS A 170 17.37 16.92 -0.38
C LYS A 170 18.49 16.33 -1.24
N LYS A 171 19.75 16.37 -0.78
CA LYS A 171 20.90 15.82 -1.51
C LYS A 171 20.83 14.29 -1.66
N VAL A 172 20.45 13.58 -0.59
CA VAL A 172 20.39 12.11 -0.62
C VAL A 172 19.11 11.59 -1.30
N ARG A 173 18.05 12.41 -1.39
CA ARG A 173 16.82 12.06 -2.12
C ARG A 173 17.06 11.74 -3.59
N PHE A 174 18.14 12.25 -4.17
CA PHE A 174 18.54 11.91 -5.53
C PHE A 174 18.91 10.43 -5.68
N LEU A 175 19.53 9.82 -4.67
CA LEU A 175 19.90 8.40 -4.68
C LEU A 175 18.71 7.46 -4.53
N PHE A 176 17.58 7.99 -4.03
CA PHE A 176 16.34 7.25 -3.79
C PHE A 176 15.18 7.93 -4.52
N ARG A 177 15.37 8.23 -5.81
CA ARG A 177 14.44 9.06 -6.62
C ARG A 177 12.99 8.56 -6.65
N SER A 178 12.77 7.31 -6.35
CA SER A 178 11.42 6.69 -6.23
C SER A 178 10.83 6.79 -4.82
N TYR A 179 11.53 7.41 -3.87
CA TYR A 179 11.13 7.59 -2.47
C TYR A 179 11.46 9.02 -2.02
#